data_a4ff098d3a5db323da90b1a874931cae
#
_entry.id   a4ff098d3a5db323da90b1a874931cae
#
_cell.length_a   1.000
_cell.length_b   1.000
_cell.length_c   1.000
_cell.angle_alpha   90.00
_cell.angle_beta   90.00
_cell.angle_gamma   90.00
#
_symmetry.space_group_name_H-M   'P 1'
#
loop_
_entity.id
_entity.type
_entity.pdbx_description
1 polymer ?
#
loop_
_entity_poly.entity_id
_entity_poly.type
_entity_poly.pdbx_seq_one_letter_code
_entity_poly.pdbx_strand_id
1 'polypeptide(L)'
;MRIAEPAADLALALAIASAAHDRALPAGMIALGEVGLSGEIRRVGGTGRRLAEAARQGYTAALVPVDSGPAPQGIRLIEVADLAGAIHRLW
;
A
#
# COMPACT_ATOMS: atom_id res chain seq x y z
N MET A 1 16.25 -8.08 -16.61
CA MET A 1 16.01 -7.06 -15.58
C MET A 1 14.58 -7.13 -15.10
N ARG A 2 14.41 -7.03 -13.83
CA ARG A 2 13.08 -7.03 -13.26
C ARG A 2 12.52 -5.63 -13.27
N ILE A 3 11.43 -5.42 -13.98
CA ILE A 3 10.85 -4.09 -14.13
C ILE A 3 9.63 -3.85 -13.25
N ALA A 4 9.09 -4.90 -12.65
CA ALA A 4 7.95 -4.77 -11.76
C ALA A 4 8.04 -5.78 -10.64
N GLU A 5 7.60 -5.39 -9.47
CA GLU A 5 7.44 -6.26 -8.32
C GLU A 5 5.97 -6.23 -7.92
N PRO A 6 5.27 -7.38 -7.82
CA PRO A 6 3.85 -7.38 -7.48
C PRO A 6 3.52 -6.63 -6.19
N ALA A 7 4.43 -6.64 -5.23
CA ALA A 7 4.22 -5.92 -3.97
C ALA A 7 4.12 -4.42 -4.16
N ALA A 8 4.66 -3.87 -5.25
CA ALA A 8 4.65 -2.45 -5.53
C ALA A 8 3.44 -2.01 -6.37
N ASP A 9 2.58 -2.93 -6.80
CA ASP A 9 1.45 -2.63 -7.68
C ASP A 9 0.54 -1.55 -7.08
N LEU A 10 0.19 -1.69 -5.82
CA LEU A 10 -0.70 -0.74 -5.16
C LEU A 10 -0.08 0.65 -5.10
N ALA A 11 1.19 0.74 -4.74
CA ALA A 11 1.88 2.02 -4.67
C ALA A 11 1.92 2.69 -6.05
N LEU A 12 2.19 1.93 -7.10
CA LEU A 12 2.23 2.46 -8.46
C LEU A 12 0.84 2.93 -8.91
N ALA A 13 -0.20 2.13 -8.65
CA ALA A 13 -1.56 2.50 -9.01
C ALA A 13 -1.99 3.79 -8.31
N LEU A 14 -1.64 3.94 -7.03
CA LEU A 14 -1.96 5.16 -6.28
C LEU A 14 -1.18 6.36 -6.78
N ALA A 15 0.07 6.17 -7.20
CA ALA A 15 0.85 7.25 -7.79
C ALA A 15 0.22 7.74 -9.09
N ILE A 16 -0.26 6.82 -9.92
CA ILE A 16 -0.95 7.17 -11.17
C ILE A 16 -2.26 7.91 -10.85
N ALA A 17 -3.04 7.41 -9.88
CA ALA A 17 -4.29 8.05 -9.48
C ALA A 17 -4.04 9.45 -8.91
N SER A 18 -3.00 9.61 -8.11
CA SER A 18 -2.58 10.89 -7.56
C SER A 18 -2.31 11.90 -8.66
N ALA A 19 -1.55 11.50 -9.68
CA ALA A 19 -1.24 12.36 -10.81
C ALA A 19 -2.48 12.70 -11.63
N ALA A 20 -3.34 11.71 -11.88
CA ALA A 20 -4.55 11.90 -12.69
C ALA A 20 -5.56 12.85 -12.04
N HIS A 21 -5.64 12.83 -10.72
CA HIS A 21 -6.60 13.66 -9.97
C HIS A 21 -5.97 14.89 -9.34
N ASP A 22 -4.68 15.10 -9.56
CA ASP A 22 -3.93 16.23 -8.99
C ASP A 22 -4.10 16.29 -7.47
N ARG A 23 -3.97 15.13 -6.82
CA ARG A 23 -4.10 14.98 -5.37
C ARG A 23 -2.84 14.38 -4.81
N ALA A 24 -2.27 14.99 -3.78
CA ALA A 24 -1.06 14.49 -3.14
C ALA A 24 -1.37 13.22 -2.33
N LEU A 25 -0.41 12.29 -2.31
CA LEU A 25 -0.45 11.15 -1.40
C LEU A 25 -0.10 11.62 0.01
N PRO A 26 -0.71 11.02 1.05
CA PRO A 26 -0.38 11.41 2.41
C PRO A 26 1.09 11.16 2.73
N ALA A 27 1.70 12.10 3.45
CA ALA A 27 3.07 11.95 3.89
C ALA A 27 3.16 10.86 4.97
N GLY A 28 4.30 10.16 5.01
CA GLY A 28 4.55 9.15 6.04
C GLY A 28 3.80 7.83 5.83
N MET A 29 3.19 7.63 4.67
CA MET A 29 2.43 6.42 4.37
C MET A 29 3.11 5.65 3.25
N ILE A 30 3.19 4.33 3.42
CA ILE A 30 3.55 3.42 2.32
C ILE A 30 2.31 2.64 1.89
N ALA A 31 2.40 2.00 0.72
CA ALA A 31 1.35 1.12 0.23
C ALA A 31 1.98 -0.18 -0.26
N LEU A 32 1.44 -1.30 0.18
CA LEU A 32 1.90 -2.64 -0.19
C LEU A 32 0.71 -3.46 -0.68
N GLY A 33 0.85 -4.08 -1.85
CA GLY A 33 -0.20 -4.97 -2.33
C GLY A 33 -0.07 -5.23 -3.81
N GLU A 34 -0.51 -6.41 -4.24
CA GLU A 34 -0.65 -6.73 -5.65
C GLU A 34 -2.06 -6.35 -6.09
N VAL A 35 -2.18 -5.72 -7.25
CA VAL A 35 -3.48 -5.34 -7.80
C VAL A 35 -3.88 -6.35 -8.88
N GLY A 36 -5.02 -7.00 -8.68
CA GLY A 36 -5.56 -7.95 -9.64
C GLY A 36 -6.32 -7.27 -10.77
N LEU A 37 -6.73 -8.07 -11.74
CA LEU A 37 -7.38 -7.57 -12.96
C LEU A 37 -8.73 -6.90 -12.69
N SER A 38 -9.38 -7.27 -11.60
CA SER A 38 -10.66 -6.65 -11.21
C SER A 38 -10.48 -5.52 -10.21
N GLY A 39 -9.25 -5.10 -9.96
CA GLY A 39 -8.95 -4.05 -8.99
C GLY A 39 -8.84 -4.55 -7.56
N GLU A 40 -8.98 -5.84 -7.32
CA GLU A 40 -8.82 -6.37 -5.98
C GLU A 40 -7.36 -6.25 -5.53
N ILE A 41 -7.16 -6.05 -4.24
CA ILE A 41 -5.82 -5.92 -3.67
C ILE A 41 -5.50 -7.22 -2.94
N ARG A 42 -4.39 -7.84 -3.34
CA ARG A 42 -3.98 -9.15 -2.85
C ARG A 42 -2.77 -9.03 -1.94
N ARG A 43 -2.70 -9.93 -0.95
CA ARG A 43 -1.57 -10.00 -0.06
C ARG A 43 -0.31 -10.43 -0.80
N VAL A 44 0.82 -9.95 -0.31
CA VAL A 44 2.13 -10.26 -0.88
C VAL A 44 3.00 -10.93 0.17
N GLY A 45 4.02 -11.67 -0.28
CA GLY A 45 4.95 -12.30 0.62
C GLY A 45 5.83 -11.29 1.34
N GLY A 46 6.22 -11.64 2.57
CA GLY A 46 7.16 -10.81 3.32
C GLY A 46 6.57 -9.52 3.87
N THR A 47 5.25 -9.44 4.00
CA THR A 47 4.58 -8.23 4.47
C THR A 47 5.13 -7.76 5.82
N GLY A 48 5.29 -8.67 6.78
CA GLY A 48 5.81 -8.31 8.10
C GLY A 48 7.19 -7.69 8.04
N ARG A 49 8.08 -8.27 7.25
CA ARG A 49 9.43 -7.74 7.07
C ARG A 49 9.40 -6.38 6.38
N ARG A 50 8.55 -6.22 5.36
CA ARG A 50 8.42 -4.95 4.63
C ARG A 50 7.88 -3.85 5.55
N LEU A 51 6.92 -4.17 6.40
CA LEU A 51 6.37 -3.22 7.37
C LEU A 51 7.39 -2.85 8.43
N ALA A 52 8.17 -3.82 8.91
CA ALA A 52 9.22 -3.54 9.88
C ALA A 52 10.28 -2.60 9.29
N GLU A 53 10.64 -2.82 8.03
CA GLU A 53 11.60 -1.93 7.36
C GLU A 53 11.02 -0.52 7.21
N ALA A 54 9.75 -0.40 6.84
CA ALA A 54 9.09 0.90 6.73
C ALA A 54 9.09 1.63 8.07
N ALA A 55 8.82 0.91 9.15
CA ALA A 55 8.86 1.50 10.50
C ALA A 55 10.25 2.04 10.83
N ARG A 56 11.30 1.29 10.47
CA ARG A 56 12.67 1.75 10.69
C ARG A 56 13.00 2.99 9.89
N GLN A 57 12.39 3.17 8.72
CA GLN A 57 12.60 4.34 7.88
C GLN A 57 11.74 5.53 8.27
N GLY A 58 10.92 5.39 9.31
CA GLY A 58 10.13 6.51 9.82
C GLY A 58 8.72 6.63 9.28
N TYR A 59 8.26 5.68 8.48
CA TYR A 59 6.86 5.67 8.05
C TYR A 59 5.97 5.35 9.22
N THR A 60 4.78 5.96 9.26
CA THR A 60 3.85 5.81 10.38
C THR A 60 2.54 5.14 10.01
N ALA A 61 2.29 4.95 8.71
CA ALA A 61 1.08 4.30 8.23
C ALA A 61 1.37 3.45 7.01
N ALA A 62 0.58 2.41 6.81
CA ALA A 62 0.69 1.55 5.64
C ALA A 62 -0.70 1.17 5.14
N LEU A 63 -0.93 1.38 3.86
CA LEU A 63 -2.12 0.92 3.17
C LEU A 63 -1.83 -0.50 2.69
N VAL A 64 -2.60 -1.47 3.15
CA VAL A 64 -2.31 -2.89 2.95
C VAL A 64 -3.59 -3.67 2.63
N PRO A 65 -3.46 -4.88 2.06
CA PRO A 65 -4.61 -5.75 1.87
C PRO A 65 -5.22 -6.16 3.20
N VAL A 66 -6.49 -6.57 3.15
CA VAL A 66 -7.18 -7.12 4.32
C VAL A 66 -6.40 -8.33 4.83
N ASP A 67 -6.34 -8.49 6.15
CA ASP A 67 -5.64 -9.59 6.83
C ASP A 67 -4.13 -9.61 6.58
N SER A 68 -3.51 -8.47 6.56
CA SER A 68 -2.06 -8.39 6.35
C SER A 68 -1.23 -8.64 7.61
N GLY A 69 -1.87 -9.09 8.67
CA GLY A 69 -1.18 -9.51 9.90
C GLY A 69 -1.04 -8.38 10.90
N PRO A 70 -0.31 -8.62 11.98
CA PRO A 70 -0.14 -7.58 12.99
C PRO A 70 0.75 -6.46 12.49
N ALA A 71 0.46 -5.24 12.96
CA ALA A 71 1.30 -4.09 12.66
C ALA A 71 2.52 -4.10 13.57
N PRO A 72 3.72 -3.76 13.05
CA PRO A 72 4.85 -3.48 13.92
C PRO A 72 4.59 -2.21 14.73
N GLN A 73 5.33 -2.04 15.81
CA GLN A 73 5.23 -0.84 16.61
C GLN A 73 5.55 0.39 15.77
N GLY A 74 4.72 1.41 15.88
CA GLY A 74 4.94 2.67 15.19
C GLY A 74 4.26 2.78 13.82
N ILE A 75 3.63 1.70 13.34
CA ILE A 75 2.91 1.74 12.06
C ILE A 75 1.44 1.41 12.29
N ARG A 76 0.56 2.23 11.74
CA ARG A 76 -0.87 1.99 11.69
C ARG A 76 -1.23 1.38 10.34
N LEU A 77 -1.89 0.23 10.36
CA LEU A 77 -2.35 -0.41 9.13
C LEU A 77 -3.70 0.14 8.71
N ILE A 78 -3.83 0.43 7.44
CA ILE A 78 -5.09 0.82 6.81
C ILE A 78 -5.41 -0.28 5.81
N GLU A 79 -6.34 -1.15 6.15
CA GLU A 79 -6.67 -2.31 5.32
C GLU A 79 -7.69 -1.92 4.26
N VAL A 80 -7.41 -2.33 3.02
CA VAL A 80 -8.29 -2.06 1.89
C VAL A 80 -8.46 -3.32 1.05
N ALA A 81 -9.67 -3.53 0.53
CA ALA A 81 -9.99 -4.72 -0.23
C ALA A 81 -9.74 -4.54 -1.73
N ASP A 82 -9.88 -3.33 -2.23
CA ASP A 82 -9.75 -3.05 -3.66
C ASP A 82 -9.21 -1.64 -3.89
N LEU A 83 -8.83 -1.37 -5.13
CA LEU A 83 -8.23 -0.10 -5.51
C LEU A 83 -9.22 1.06 -5.35
N ALA A 84 -10.48 0.85 -5.69
CA ALA A 84 -11.49 1.89 -5.53
C ALA A 84 -11.63 2.30 -4.07
N GLY A 85 -11.64 1.32 -3.15
CA GLY A 85 -11.69 1.59 -1.72
C GLY A 85 -10.46 2.30 -1.22
N ALA A 86 -9.29 1.96 -1.75
CA ALA A 86 -8.04 2.64 -1.40
C ALA A 86 -8.09 4.11 -1.80
N ILE A 87 -8.51 4.38 -3.02
CA ILE A 87 -8.63 5.76 -3.52
C ILE A 87 -9.64 6.54 -2.69
N HIS A 88 -10.78 5.92 -2.37
CA HIS A 88 -11.81 6.55 -1.56
C HIS A 88 -11.32 6.89 -0.16
N ARG A 89 -10.49 6.02 0.44
CA ARG A 89 -9.92 6.25 1.77
C ARG A 89 -8.95 7.42 1.79
N LEU A 90 -8.23 7.65 0.69
CA LEU A 90 -7.20 8.69 0.63
C LEU A 90 -7.77 10.05 0.27
N TRP A 91 -8.78 10.07 -0.52
CA TRP A 91 -9.36 11.27 -1.08
C TRP A 91 -10.89 11.21 -1.06
#